data_00f5c96782b4bc5985d757e75a8817bf
#
_entry.id   00f5c96782b4bc5985d757e75a8817bf
#
_cell.length_a   1.000
_cell.length_b   1.000
_cell.length_c   1.000
_cell.angle_alpha   90.00
_cell.angle_beta   90.00
_cell.angle_gamma   90.00
#
_symmetry.space_group_name_H-M   'P 1'
#
loop_
_entity.id
_entity.type
_entity.pdbx_description
1 polymer ?
#
loop_
_entity_poly.entity_id
_entity_poly.type
_entity_poly.pdbx_seq_one_letter_code
_entity_poly.pdbx_strand_id
1 'polypeptide(L)'
;MAQAIADELGVKLEVSSMSFDNVLTSLQTGKADLAIAGISATEERKEVFDFSIPYYENKISFLIRKSDLEKYKDLDSLASANIAAQKGTVPESMVKEQLPKAQLTSLTNMGEAVNELQSGKVDAVHMDEPVALSYAGKNSDLAVATVSLTMKEGEANAVAIKKGNSDLKEVVDKVIQKLKDDGTYQTYLEKASKLTEVEQ
;
A
#
# COMPACT_ATOMS: atom_id res chain seq x y z
N MET A 1 14.34 6.92 3.16
CA MET A 1 13.51 8.16 3.06
C MET A 1 13.26 8.80 4.42
N ALA A 2 12.61 8.14 5.40
CA ALA A 2 12.36 8.75 6.72
C ALA A 2 13.62 9.31 7.41
N GLN A 3 14.73 8.56 7.39
CA GLN A 3 16.01 9.04 7.93
C GLN A 3 16.50 10.31 7.22
N ALA A 4 16.39 10.38 5.89
CA ALA A 4 16.81 11.58 5.15
C ALA A 4 15.97 12.82 5.50
N ILE A 5 14.67 12.63 5.80
CA ILE A 5 13.81 13.71 6.29
C ILE A 5 14.25 14.16 7.69
N ALA A 6 14.52 13.24 8.60
CA ALA A 6 14.99 13.55 9.94
C ALA A 6 16.36 14.26 9.94
N ASP A 7 17.27 13.84 9.07
CA ASP A 7 18.59 14.45 8.89
C ASP A 7 18.47 15.90 8.38
N GLU A 8 17.59 16.15 7.39
CA GLU A 8 17.34 17.52 6.89
C GLU A 8 16.72 18.43 7.96
N LEU A 9 15.87 17.87 8.83
CA LEU A 9 15.26 18.58 9.96
C LEU A 9 16.23 18.77 11.15
N GLY A 10 17.36 18.06 11.17
CA GLY A 10 18.30 18.08 12.31
C GLY A 10 17.75 17.41 13.57
N VAL A 11 16.86 16.41 13.42
CA VAL A 11 16.21 15.72 14.53
C VAL A 11 16.49 14.21 14.50
N LYS A 12 16.29 13.55 15.65
CA LYS A 12 16.38 12.10 15.75
C LYS A 12 15.11 11.44 15.13
N LEU A 13 15.30 10.41 14.30
CA LEU A 13 14.20 9.58 13.83
C LEU A 13 13.74 8.61 14.91
N GLU A 14 12.43 8.58 15.16
CA GLU A 14 11.78 7.51 15.91
C GLU A 14 10.73 6.84 15.02
N VAL A 15 10.86 5.51 14.82
CA VAL A 15 9.93 4.73 14.01
C VAL A 15 8.96 4.01 14.92
N SER A 16 7.66 4.27 14.73
CA SER A 16 6.57 3.58 15.43
C SER A 16 5.83 2.67 14.46
N SER A 17 5.94 1.36 14.65
CA SER A 17 5.25 0.36 13.85
C SER A 17 3.86 0.04 14.41
N MET A 18 2.86 -0.01 13.55
CA MET A 18 1.47 -0.29 13.91
C MET A 18 0.70 -0.88 12.73
N SER A 19 -0.51 -1.37 12.96
CA SER A 19 -1.40 -1.79 11.87
C SER A 19 -1.80 -0.59 11.00
N PHE A 20 -2.04 -0.83 9.70
CA PHE A 20 -2.27 0.24 8.72
C PHE A 20 -3.46 1.14 9.08
N ASP A 21 -4.56 0.57 9.58
CA ASP A 21 -5.76 1.31 9.99
C ASP A 21 -5.50 2.28 11.17
N ASN A 22 -4.43 2.08 11.94
CA ASN A 22 -4.02 2.97 13.03
C ASN A 22 -3.04 4.07 12.61
N VAL A 23 -2.39 3.96 11.45
CA VAL A 23 -1.36 4.91 11.00
C VAL A 23 -1.90 6.32 10.89
N LEU A 24 -2.99 6.52 10.14
CA LEU A 24 -3.60 7.84 9.95
C LEU A 24 -4.21 8.39 11.24
N THR A 25 -4.78 7.53 12.08
CA THR A 25 -5.30 7.92 13.40
C THR A 25 -4.16 8.42 14.31
N SER A 26 -2.99 7.78 14.26
CA SER A 26 -1.81 8.20 15.01
C SER A 26 -1.32 9.59 14.59
N LEU A 27 -1.30 9.87 13.27
CA LEU A 27 -0.99 11.19 12.73
C LEU A 27 -2.02 12.24 13.15
N GLN A 28 -3.32 11.93 13.04
CA GLN A 28 -4.40 12.85 13.38
C GLN A 28 -4.38 13.25 14.87
N THR A 29 -4.06 12.30 15.74
CA THR A 29 -3.99 12.52 17.21
C THR A 29 -2.67 13.14 17.67
N GLY A 30 -1.71 13.38 16.76
CA GLY A 30 -0.41 13.96 17.07
C GLY A 30 0.55 13.02 17.80
N LYS A 31 0.30 11.70 17.73
CA LYS A 31 1.24 10.67 18.23
C LYS A 31 2.38 10.40 17.25
N ALA A 32 2.21 10.77 15.99
CA ALA A 32 3.22 10.77 14.96
C ALA A 32 3.21 12.11 14.22
N ASP A 33 4.37 12.55 13.73
CA ASP A 33 4.52 13.79 12.97
C ASP A 33 4.31 13.53 11.46
N LEU A 34 4.71 12.35 10.99
CA LEU A 34 4.60 11.91 9.61
C LEU A 34 4.04 10.48 9.56
N ALA A 35 3.31 10.16 8.49
CA ALA A 35 2.91 8.80 8.18
C ALA A 35 3.46 8.38 6.80
N ILE A 36 4.31 7.34 6.81
CA ILE A 36 4.98 6.80 5.61
C ILE A 36 4.72 5.29 5.57
N ALA A 37 3.69 4.89 4.86
CA ALA A 37 3.20 3.50 4.87
C ALA A 37 2.49 3.09 3.56
N GLY A 38 2.96 3.55 2.41
CA GLY A 38 2.26 3.28 1.14
C GLY A 38 0.87 3.93 1.11
N ILE A 39 0.74 5.15 1.63
CA ILE A 39 -0.55 5.82 1.77
C ILE A 39 -0.88 6.57 0.48
N SER A 40 -1.93 6.13 -0.22
CA SER A 40 -2.46 6.86 -1.37
C SER A 40 -3.09 8.18 -0.92
N ALA A 41 -2.75 9.27 -1.61
CA ALA A 41 -3.27 10.61 -1.35
C ALA A 41 -4.65 10.81 -2.00
N THR A 42 -5.67 10.06 -1.52
CA THR A 42 -7.05 10.17 -2.02
C THR A 42 -7.66 11.52 -1.68
N GLU A 43 -8.66 11.97 -2.46
CA GLU A 43 -9.36 13.25 -2.20
C GLU A 43 -9.97 13.28 -0.79
N GLU A 44 -10.59 12.17 -0.34
CA GLU A 44 -11.14 12.05 1.00
C GLU A 44 -10.06 12.27 2.08
N ARG A 45 -8.88 11.68 1.91
CA ARG A 45 -7.77 11.85 2.86
C ARG A 45 -7.18 13.25 2.82
N LYS A 46 -7.17 13.91 1.65
CA LYS A 46 -6.71 15.30 1.49
C LYS A 46 -7.61 16.31 2.23
N GLU A 47 -8.85 15.98 2.53
CA GLU A 47 -9.70 16.83 3.38
C GLU A 47 -9.16 16.92 4.82
N VAL A 48 -8.55 15.84 5.33
CA VAL A 48 -8.11 15.70 6.73
C VAL A 48 -6.61 15.90 6.90
N PHE A 49 -5.82 15.54 5.89
CA PHE A 49 -4.35 15.57 5.92
C PHE A 49 -3.79 16.38 4.77
N ASP A 50 -2.58 16.91 4.96
CA ASP A 50 -1.74 17.34 3.85
C ASP A 50 -0.87 16.16 3.39
N PHE A 51 -0.49 16.20 2.12
CA PHE A 51 0.36 15.17 1.52
C PHE A 51 1.57 15.80 0.84
N SER A 52 2.67 15.11 0.90
CA SER A 52 3.86 15.47 0.12
C SER A 52 3.60 15.30 -1.38
N ILE A 53 4.57 15.71 -2.20
CA ILE A 53 4.66 15.22 -3.57
C ILE A 53 4.70 13.68 -3.55
N PRO A 54 4.15 13.01 -4.57
CA PRO A 54 4.13 11.54 -4.60
C PRO A 54 5.55 10.98 -4.70
N TYR A 55 5.85 9.96 -3.90
CA TYR A 55 7.12 9.26 -3.97
C TYR A 55 7.03 7.96 -4.78
N TYR A 56 5.84 7.36 -4.93
CA TYR A 56 5.63 6.11 -5.65
C TYR A 56 4.27 6.10 -6.36
N GLU A 57 4.28 5.73 -7.65
CA GLU A 57 3.04 5.45 -8.38
C GLU A 57 2.59 4.04 -8.06
N ASN A 58 1.41 3.92 -7.46
CA ASN A 58 0.89 2.64 -7.03
C ASN A 58 0.18 1.90 -8.17
N LYS A 59 0.37 0.58 -8.20
CA LYS A 59 -0.47 -0.35 -8.98
C LYS A 59 -1.07 -1.34 -8.00
N ILE A 60 -2.31 -1.72 -8.24
CA ILE A 60 -3.06 -2.63 -7.39
C ILE A 60 -3.47 -3.85 -8.20
N SER A 61 -3.39 -5.03 -7.61
CA SER A 61 -3.70 -6.29 -8.29
C SER A 61 -4.36 -7.29 -7.34
N PHE A 62 -4.84 -8.39 -7.89
CA PHE A 62 -5.31 -9.53 -7.13
C PHE A 62 -4.21 -10.59 -7.05
N LEU A 63 -3.89 -11.02 -5.83
CA LEU A 63 -3.16 -12.25 -5.57
C LEU A 63 -4.18 -13.39 -5.49
N ILE A 64 -3.96 -14.46 -6.25
CA ILE A 64 -4.84 -15.64 -6.33
C ILE A 64 -4.02 -16.92 -6.25
N ARG A 65 -4.66 -18.05 -6.02
CA ARG A 65 -4.00 -19.35 -6.19
C ARG A 65 -3.68 -19.57 -7.68
N LYS A 66 -2.52 -20.10 -7.95
CA LYS A 66 -2.06 -20.38 -9.32
C LYS A 66 -2.98 -21.32 -10.07
N SER A 67 -3.61 -22.27 -9.37
CA SER A 67 -4.63 -23.17 -9.91
C SER A 67 -5.88 -22.44 -10.44
N ASP A 68 -6.13 -21.22 -9.97
CA ASP A 68 -7.33 -20.45 -10.24
C ASP A 68 -7.13 -19.38 -11.34
N LEU A 69 -5.95 -19.33 -12.00
CA LEU A 69 -5.65 -18.36 -13.07
C LEU A 69 -6.69 -18.38 -14.20
N GLU A 70 -7.13 -19.57 -14.63
CA GLU A 70 -8.15 -19.69 -15.67
C GLU A 70 -9.56 -19.37 -15.16
N LYS A 71 -9.78 -19.46 -13.86
CA LYS A 71 -11.07 -19.13 -13.22
C LYS A 71 -11.26 -17.63 -13.09
N TYR A 72 -10.23 -16.89 -12.68
CA TYR A 72 -10.29 -15.45 -12.38
C TYR A 72 -9.55 -14.62 -13.44
N LYS A 73 -10.02 -14.68 -14.69
CA LYS A 73 -9.41 -14.00 -15.84
C LYS A 73 -10.08 -12.69 -16.25
N ASP A 74 -11.22 -12.38 -15.66
CA ASP A 74 -11.97 -11.14 -15.88
C ASP A 74 -12.68 -10.69 -14.59
N LEU A 75 -13.21 -9.47 -14.57
CA LEU A 75 -13.90 -8.92 -13.39
C LEU A 75 -15.20 -9.63 -13.08
N ASP A 76 -15.90 -10.14 -14.09
CA ASP A 76 -17.15 -10.86 -13.89
C ASP A 76 -16.93 -12.14 -13.08
N SER A 77 -15.81 -12.82 -13.28
CA SER A 77 -15.43 -14.01 -12.53
C SER A 77 -15.13 -13.74 -11.05
N LEU A 78 -14.75 -12.49 -10.72
CA LEU A 78 -14.50 -12.04 -9.36
C LEU A 78 -15.74 -11.41 -8.70
N ALA A 79 -16.81 -11.14 -9.46
CA ALA A 79 -17.95 -10.38 -8.98
C ALA A 79 -18.67 -10.97 -7.76
N SER A 80 -18.59 -12.28 -7.53
CA SER A 80 -19.16 -12.98 -6.36
C SER A 80 -18.13 -13.78 -5.56
N ALA A 81 -16.83 -13.51 -5.78
CA ALA A 81 -15.75 -14.18 -5.08
C ALA A 81 -15.63 -13.74 -3.62
N ASN A 82 -15.01 -14.58 -2.79
CA ASN A 82 -14.56 -14.18 -1.45
C ASN A 82 -13.22 -13.47 -1.59
N ILE A 83 -13.19 -12.18 -1.33
CA ILE A 83 -11.99 -11.35 -1.52
C ILE A 83 -11.54 -10.80 -0.17
N ALA A 84 -10.27 -11.01 0.18
CA ALA A 84 -9.66 -10.33 1.33
C ALA A 84 -8.95 -9.05 0.87
N ALA A 85 -8.93 -8.06 1.76
CA ALA A 85 -8.12 -6.85 1.62
C ALA A 85 -7.70 -6.32 2.99
N GLN A 86 -6.65 -5.53 3.04
CA GLN A 86 -6.22 -4.92 4.29
C GLN A 86 -7.15 -3.77 4.66
N LYS A 87 -7.59 -3.79 5.91
CA LYS A 87 -8.52 -2.80 6.47
C LYS A 87 -7.98 -1.37 6.38
N GLY A 88 -8.82 -0.45 5.93
CA GLY A 88 -8.51 0.98 5.80
C GLY A 88 -7.69 1.36 4.57
N THR A 89 -7.42 0.41 3.65
CA THR A 89 -6.65 0.65 2.42
C THR A 89 -7.53 1.01 1.23
N VAL A 90 -6.90 1.60 0.19
CA VAL A 90 -7.56 1.83 -1.11
C VAL A 90 -7.99 0.51 -1.76
N PRO A 91 -7.19 -0.57 -1.77
CA PRO A 91 -7.64 -1.89 -2.23
C PRO A 91 -8.95 -2.36 -1.59
N GLU A 92 -9.14 -2.15 -0.28
CA GLU A 92 -10.39 -2.50 0.40
C GLU A 92 -11.58 -1.70 -0.14
N SER A 93 -11.41 -0.38 -0.29
CA SER A 93 -12.45 0.51 -0.81
C SER A 93 -12.82 0.19 -2.25
N MET A 94 -11.83 -0.13 -3.09
CA MET A 94 -12.06 -0.50 -4.50
C MET A 94 -12.91 -1.76 -4.63
N VAL A 95 -12.68 -2.78 -3.80
CA VAL A 95 -13.53 -3.99 -3.80
C VAL A 95 -14.97 -3.64 -3.43
N LYS A 96 -15.18 -2.82 -2.39
CA LYS A 96 -16.52 -2.37 -1.97
C LYS A 96 -17.25 -1.61 -3.07
N GLU A 97 -16.54 -0.73 -3.79
CA GLU A 97 -17.12 0.15 -4.80
C GLU A 97 -17.35 -0.59 -6.14
N GLN A 98 -16.36 -1.37 -6.61
CA GLN A 98 -16.36 -1.92 -7.96
C GLN A 98 -16.85 -3.37 -8.03
N LEU A 99 -16.78 -4.12 -6.92
CA LEU A 99 -17.29 -5.49 -6.82
C LEU A 99 -18.32 -5.62 -5.67
N PRO A 100 -19.45 -4.90 -5.71
CA PRO A 100 -20.39 -4.82 -4.59
C PRO A 100 -21.08 -6.15 -4.24
N LYS A 101 -20.97 -7.17 -5.10
CA LYS A 101 -21.51 -8.52 -4.87
C LYS A 101 -20.46 -9.49 -4.30
N ALA A 102 -19.17 -9.11 -4.31
CA ALA A 102 -18.10 -9.90 -3.71
C ALA A 102 -18.26 -9.94 -2.19
N GLN A 103 -17.86 -11.04 -1.58
CA GLN A 103 -17.81 -11.16 -0.13
C GLN A 103 -16.44 -10.66 0.34
N LEU A 104 -16.40 -9.44 0.89
CA LEU A 104 -15.16 -8.83 1.35
C LEU A 104 -14.85 -9.21 2.79
N THR A 105 -13.64 -9.74 3.01
CA THR A 105 -13.04 -9.97 4.31
C THR A 105 -11.96 -8.93 4.56
N SER A 106 -12.21 -8.02 5.52
CA SER A 106 -11.25 -6.97 5.91
C SER A 106 -10.36 -7.47 7.04
N LEU A 107 -9.06 -7.57 6.81
CA LEU A 107 -8.07 -8.05 7.77
C LEU A 107 -7.04 -6.96 8.10
N THR A 108 -6.57 -6.92 9.34
CA THR A 108 -5.55 -5.93 9.78
C THR A 108 -4.14 -6.33 9.35
N ASN A 109 -3.90 -7.64 9.15
CA ASN A 109 -2.61 -8.20 8.80
C ASN A 109 -2.64 -8.83 7.39
N MET A 110 -1.75 -8.40 6.50
CA MET A 110 -1.69 -8.89 5.13
C MET A 110 -1.24 -10.35 5.06
N GLY A 111 -0.33 -10.80 5.93
CA GLY A 111 0.08 -12.20 6.00
C GLY A 111 -1.08 -13.13 6.37
N GLU A 112 -2.00 -12.67 7.21
CA GLU A 112 -3.24 -13.39 7.55
C GLU A 112 -4.15 -13.54 6.33
N ALA A 113 -4.30 -12.49 5.53
CA ALA A 113 -5.06 -12.52 4.28
C ALA A 113 -4.47 -13.55 3.28
N VAL A 114 -3.15 -13.59 3.14
CA VAL A 114 -2.47 -14.56 2.27
C VAL A 114 -2.62 -15.99 2.79
N ASN A 115 -2.56 -16.21 4.10
CA ASN A 115 -2.82 -17.53 4.70
C ASN A 115 -4.27 -17.99 4.45
N GLU A 116 -5.24 -17.09 4.50
CA GLU A 116 -6.62 -17.40 4.16
C GLU A 116 -6.80 -17.74 2.67
N LEU A 117 -6.06 -17.08 1.78
CA LEU A 117 -6.01 -17.42 0.36
C LEU A 117 -5.45 -18.84 0.14
N GLN A 118 -4.30 -19.15 0.75
CA GLN A 118 -3.66 -20.46 0.62
C GLN A 118 -4.52 -21.59 1.20
N SER A 119 -5.22 -21.33 2.31
CA SER A 119 -6.14 -22.31 2.91
C SER A 119 -7.48 -22.45 2.19
N GLY A 120 -7.76 -21.64 1.17
CA GLY A 120 -9.00 -21.67 0.39
C GLY A 120 -10.20 -21.01 1.09
N LYS A 121 -10.01 -20.26 2.17
CA LYS A 121 -11.08 -19.50 2.83
C LYS A 121 -11.51 -18.29 2.02
N VAL A 122 -10.55 -17.65 1.31
CA VAL A 122 -10.83 -16.62 0.33
C VAL A 122 -10.33 -17.03 -1.04
N ASP A 123 -10.86 -16.42 -2.08
CA ASP A 123 -10.55 -16.71 -3.47
C ASP A 123 -9.42 -15.82 -4.01
N ALA A 124 -9.35 -14.59 -3.51
CA ALA A 124 -8.36 -13.60 -3.91
C ALA A 124 -7.99 -12.67 -2.75
N VAL A 125 -6.81 -12.07 -2.81
CA VAL A 125 -6.43 -10.95 -1.94
C VAL A 125 -6.14 -9.75 -2.82
N HIS A 126 -6.83 -8.63 -2.58
CA HIS A 126 -6.63 -7.39 -3.33
C HIS A 126 -5.65 -6.50 -2.57
N MET A 127 -4.52 -6.17 -3.22
CA MET A 127 -3.39 -5.50 -2.59
C MET A 127 -2.52 -4.75 -3.61
N ASP A 128 -1.53 -4.01 -3.12
CA ASP A 128 -0.53 -3.37 -3.96
C ASP A 128 0.24 -4.42 -4.79
N GLU A 129 0.41 -4.17 -6.09
CA GLU A 129 1.02 -5.11 -7.04
C GLU A 129 2.44 -5.54 -6.62
N PRO A 130 3.35 -4.66 -6.15
CA PRO A 130 4.67 -5.10 -5.69
C PRO A 130 4.62 -6.09 -4.52
N VAL A 131 3.63 -5.93 -3.64
CA VAL A 131 3.41 -6.84 -2.51
C VAL A 131 2.89 -8.18 -3.03
N ALA A 132 1.91 -8.16 -3.95
CA ALA A 132 1.38 -9.37 -4.60
C ALA A 132 2.48 -10.14 -5.34
N LEU A 133 3.33 -9.44 -6.09
CA LEU A 133 4.47 -10.04 -6.79
C LEU A 133 5.48 -10.67 -5.83
N SER A 134 5.75 -10.02 -4.69
CA SER A 134 6.63 -10.58 -3.65
C SER A 134 6.07 -11.88 -3.06
N TYR A 135 4.76 -11.93 -2.76
CA TYR A 135 4.13 -13.16 -2.27
C TYR A 135 4.12 -14.27 -3.33
N ALA A 136 3.80 -13.95 -4.60
CA ALA A 136 3.81 -14.91 -5.69
C ALA A 136 5.23 -15.43 -5.98
N GLY A 137 6.25 -14.60 -5.85
CA GLY A 137 7.65 -15.00 -6.01
C GLY A 137 8.14 -15.96 -4.93
N LYS A 138 7.63 -15.85 -3.70
CA LYS A 138 8.00 -16.71 -2.56
C LYS A 138 7.13 -17.97 -2.45
N ASN A 139 5.97 -18.00 -3.08
CA ASN A 139 5.00 -19.10 -2.98
C ASN A 139 4.62 -19.58 -4.38
N SER A 140 5.13 -20.72 -4.77
CA SER A 140 4.92 -21.30 -6.11
C SER A 140 3.46 -21.68 -6.44
N ASP A 141 2.61 -21.75 -5.43
CA ASP A 141 1.17 -22.00 -5.49
C ASP A 141 0.32 -20.73 -5.66
N LEU A 142 0.95 -19.54 -5.56
CA LEU A 142 0.30 -18.25 -5.76
C LEU A 142 0.69 -17.61 -7.10
N ALA A 143 -0.17 -16.74 -7.59
CA ALA A 143 0.05 -15.95 -8.81
C ALA A 143 -0.67 -14.60 -8.72
N VAL A 144 -0.16 -13.63 -9.45
CA VAL A 144 -0.86 -12.35 -9.65
C VAL A 144 -1.83 -12.52 -10.82
N ALA A 145 -3.08 -12.14 -10.63
CA ALA A 145 -4.09 -12.18 -11.67
C ALA A 145 -3.79 -11.14 -12.77
N THR A 146 -4.19 -11.44 -14.00
CA THR A 146 -4.07 -10.50 -15.13
C THR A 146 -5.14 -9.41 -15.12
N VAL A 147 -6.20 -9.59 -14.34
CA VAL A 147 -7.29 -8.65 -14.16
C VAL A 147 -7.02 -7.75 -12.96
N SER A 148 -7.38 -6.48 -13.07
CA SER A 148 -7.27 -5.49 -12.00
C SER A 148 -8.50 -4.58 -11.96
N LEU A 149 -8.77 -3.99 -10.79
CA LEU A 149 -9.74 -2.90 -10.66
C LEU A 149 -9.13 -1.58 -11.17
N THR A 150 -10.01 -0.63 -11.49
CA THR A 150 -9.58 0.68 -11.98
C THR A 150 -9.26 1.62 -10.82
N MET A 151 -8.02 2.07 -10.74
CA MET A 151 -7.61 3.13 -9.82
C MET A 151 -8.14 4.49 -10.29
N LYS A 152 -8.45 5.37 -9.35
CA LYS A 152 -8.73 6.78 -9.65
C LYS A 152 -7.42 7.49 -10.00
N GLU A 153 -7.48 8.43 -10.94
CA GLU A 153 -6.30 9.23 -11.33
C GLU A 153 -5.78 10.05 -10.12
N GLY A 154 -4.46 10.17 -10.01
CA GLY A 154 -3.80 10.96 -8.98
C GLY A 154 -3.66 10.29 -7.61
N GLU A 155 -4.10 9.06 -7.44
CA GLU A 155 -3.96 8.30 -6.19
C GLU A 155 -2.58 7.62 -6.09
N ALA A 156 -1.51 8.41 -6.10
CA ALA A 156 -0.15 7.94 -5.85
C ALA A 156 0.19 7.94 -4.36
N ASN A 157 1.18 7.14 -3.97
CA ASN A 157 1.65 7.08 -2.59
C ASN A 157 2.46 8.32 -2.22
N ALA A 158 2.08 8.97 -1.12
CA ALA A 158 2.72 10.15 -0.59
C ALA A 158 2.88 10.06 0.94
N VAL A 159 3.72 10.93 1.49
CA VAL A 159 3.84 11.08 2.95
C VAL A 159 2.65 11.89 3.44
N ALA A 160 1.87 11.32 4.37
CA ALA A 160 0.80 12.06 5.01
C ALA A 160 1.35 12.89 6.17
N ILE A 161 0.85 14.11 6.29
CA ILE A 161 1.27 15.16 7.23
C ILE A 161 0.02 15.74 7.87
N LYS A 162 0.10 16.13 9.13
CA LYS A 162 -1.04 16.78 9.79
C LYS A 162 -1.45 18.03 9.02
N LYS A 163 -2.76 18.19 8.82
CA LYS A 163 -3.35 19.32 8.07
C LYS A 163 -2.86 20.67 8.59
N GLY A 164 -2.42 21.52 7.67
CA GLY A 164 -1.94 22.88 7.95
C GLY A 164 -0.47 22.98 8.36
N ASN A 165 0.29 21.88 8.38
CA ASN A 165 1.73 21.91 8.67
C ASN A 165 2.55 22.10 7.38
N SER A 166 2.43 23.29 6.79
CA SER A 166 3.07 23.65 5.52
C SER A 166 4.59 23.61 5.58
N ASP A 167 5.19 24.04 6.70
CA ASP A 167 6.64 24.10 6.85
C ASP A 167 7.25 22.69 6.82
N LEU A 168 6.64 21.74 7.53
CA LEU A 168 7.07 20.35 7.50
C LEU A 168 6.87 19.73 6.11
N LYS A 169 5.73 20.03 5.46
CA LYS A 169 5.46 19.57 4.09
C LYS A 169 6.53 20.05 3.11
N GLU A 170 6.94 21.31 3.17
CA GLU A 170 7.97 21.88 2.29
C GLU A 170 9.31 21.14 2.44
N VAL A 171 9.73 20.84 3.67
CA VAL A 171 10.94 20.07 3.94
C VAL A 171 10.82 18.64 3.38
N VAL A 172 9.69 17.98 3.62
CA VAL A 172 9.45 16.62 3.12
C VAL A 172 9.47 16.59 1.59
N ASP A 173 8.81 17.54 0.93
CA ASP A 173 8.77 17.65 -0.54
C ASP A 173 10.17 17.87 -1.12
N LYS A 174 10.95 18.77 -0.53
CA LYS A 174 12.35 19.03 -0.92
C LYS A 174 13.22 17.78 -0.82
N VAL A 175 13.10 17.03 0.27
CA VAL A 175 13.86 15.78 0.47
C VAL A 175 13.46 14.72 -0.55
N ILE A 176 12.15 14.51 -0.75
CA ILE A 176 11.67 13.53 -1.74
C ILE A 176 12.16 13.89 -3.14
N GLN A 177 12.05 15.17 -3.53
CA GLN A 177 12.51 15.63 -4.84
C GLN A 177 14.01 15.38 -5.02
N LYS A 178 14.82 15.76 -4.04
CA LYS A 178 16.27 15.53 -4.05
C LYS A 178 16.63 14.05 -4.21
N LEU A 179 15.98 13.17 -3.43
CA LEU A 179 16.23 11.73 -3.50
C LEU A 179 15.86 11.13 -4.86
N LYS A 180 14.86 11.70 -5.54
CA LYS A 180 14.48 11.30 -6.91
C LYS A 180 15.50 11.80 -7.94
N ASP A 181 15.89 13.06 -7.84
CA ASP A 181 16.77 13.72 -8.80
C ASP A 181 18.19 13.14 -8.80
N ASP A 182 18.70 12.73 -7.63
CA ASP A 182 20.03 12.15 -7.48
C ASP A 182 20.06 10.61 -7.62
N GLY A 183 18.92 9.96 -7.86
CA GLY A 183 18.78 8.50 -8.01
C GLY A 183 18.86 7.70 -6.70
N THR A 184 18.99 8.37 -5.55
CA THR A 184 19.05 7.69 -4.23
C THR A 184 17.75 6.96 -3.94
N TYR A 185 16.60 7.52 -4.33
CA TYR A 185 15.30 6.87 -4.15
C TYR A 185 15.22 5.52 -4.87
N GLN A 186 15.70 5.46 -6.12
CA GLN A 186 15.75 4.21 -6.88
C GLN A 186 16.64 3.17 -6.20
N THR A 187 17.80 3.60 -5.67
CA THR A 187 18.69 2.73 -4.88
C THR A 187 18.00 2.18 -3.62
N TYR A 188 17.14 2.97 -2.97
CA TYR A 188 16.36 2.49 -1.81
C TYR A 188 15.34 1.42 -2.21
N LEU A 189 14.65 1.59 -3.33
CA LEU A 189 13.70 0.61 -3.85
C LEU A 189 14.40 -0.73 -4.19
N GLU A 190 15.54 -0.67 -4.89
CA GLU A 190 16.32 -1.87 -5.24
C GLU A 190 16.83 -2.62 -4.00
N LYS A 191 17.31 -1.88 -2.99
CA LYS A 191 17.73 -2.50 -1.72
C LYS A 191 16.56 -3.13 -0.97
N ALA A 192 15.41 -2.44 -0.90
CA ALA A 192 14.22 -2.96 -0.25
C ALA A 192 13.71 -4.23 -0.94
N SER A 193 13.68 -4.25 -2.27
CA SER A 193 13.31 -5.43 -3.05
C SER A 193 14.20 -6.65 -2.73
N LYS A 194 15.52 -6.45 -2.70
CA LYS A 194 16.46 -7.52 -2.33
C LYS A 194 16.29 -8.04 -0.91
N LEU A 195 15.95 -7.19 0.06
CA LEU A 195 15.69 -7.63 1.44
C LEU A 195 14.46 -8.53 1.52
N THR A 196 13.43 -8.27 0.71
CA THR A 196 12.24 -9.13 0.65
C THR A 196 12.51 -10.47 -0.05
N GLU A 197 13.59 -10.58 -0.85
CA GLU A 197 14.03 -11.84 -1.50
C GLU A 197 14.85 -12.75 -0.56
N VAL A 198 15.50 -12.19 0.45
CA VAL A 198 16.49 -12.92 1.30
C VAL A 198 15.86 -13.61 2.52
N GLU A 199 14.65 -13.26 2.92
CA GLU A 199 13.95 -13.95 4.03
C GLU A 199 13.25 -15.23 3.50
N GLN A 200 14.06 -16.23 3.16
CA GLN A 200 13.64 -17.61 2.89
C GLN A 200 14.10 -18.52 4.03
#